data_72657a6b4ebac2683b97053d7041f102
#
_entry.id   72657a6b4ebac2683b97053d7041f102
#
_cell.length_a   1.000
_cell.length_b   1.000
_cell.length_c   1.000
_cell.angle_alpha   90.00
_cell.angle_beta   90.00
_cell.angle_gamma   90.00
#
_symmetry.space_group_name_H-M   'P 1'
#
loop_
_entity.id
_entity.type
_entity.pdbx_description
1 polymer ?
#
loop_
_entity_poly.entity_id
_entity_poly.type
_entity_poly.pdbx_seq_one_letter_code
_entity_poly.pdbx_strand_id
1 'polypeptide(L)'
;MMAGDGIVDTRGALGNTLLTKPFRTRHLMPSHLLESATDGSEIHGGDVVKRSYGLPLAVSVLVLLWFYGFESRFGANRGQSAFTWIWSAWNEENDYEHGFLFPLIIAGLVIHRFKALKEAAGKGSLWGLVVVLVGALFYAAAYRTLQPRVAMGALPFLLWGSAWYLWGNKVAKILFLPLFFFWLAIPLPSFQQATNQLQLLATSMAHQGASLFGVETLVQGNMISSAHGDWEPLKIAKGCSGIRSLMALLMISGAWACVADIAPWKRAVLFLSAVPLAIIGNSLRVTSIFVIGEYGNAAWARGTWHDWSGLLLFYPFSLMLLLVIHSVLEGGLPWKKAKRQLRRVVVTRTESGEESKPSISES
;
A
#
# COMPACT_ATOMS: atom_id res chain seq x y z
N MET A 1 -54.99 -44.16 -16.06
CA MET A 1 -55.95 -43.47 -16.90
C MET A 1 -55.20 -42.42 -17.67
N MET A 2 -54.83 -42.74 -18.88
CA MET A 2 -54.97 -42.05 -20.16
C MET A 2 -54.27 -40.65 -20.17
N ALA A 3 -53.15 -40.52 -20.85
CA ALA A 3 -52.95 -40.43 -22.31
C ALA A 3 -53.12 -38.99 -22.81
N GLY A 4 -52.17 -38.58 -23.58
CA GLY A 4 -52.36 -37.71 -24.69
C GLY A 4 -51.18 -36.82 -25.06
N ASP A 5 -50.38 -37.32 -25.88
CA ASP A 5 -49.56 -36.87 -27.01
C ASP A 5 -49.95 -35.53 -27.64
N GLY A 6 -48.93 -34.86 -28.17
CA GLY A 6 -49.12 -33.68 -29.03
C GLY A 6 -47.82 -33.15 -29.60
N ILE A 7 -47.22 -33.90 -30.57
CA ILE A 7 -46.19 -33.44 -31.50
C ILE A 7 -46.85 -32.50 -32.52
N VAL A 8 -46.28 -31.32 -32.81
CA VAL A 8 -46.49 -30.65 -34.11
C VAL A 8 -45.18 -30.10 -34.63
N ASP A 9 -44.72 -30.75 -35.67
CA ASP A 9 -43.69 -30.36 -36.65
C ASP A 9 -44.31 -29.36 -37.65
N THR A 10 -43.66 -28.27 -37.97
CA THR A 10 -43.88 -27.55 -39.22
C THR A 10 -42.57 -27.01 -39.80
N ARG A 11 -42.13 -27.68 -40.83
CA ARG A 11 -41.20 -27.22 -41.86
C ARG A 11 -41.82 -26.11 -42.71
N GLY A 12 -40.94 -25.26 -43.26
CA GLY A 12 -41.28 -24.38 -44.42
C GLY A 12 -40.18 -23.28 -44.47
N ALA A 13 -39.20 -23.41 -45.21
CA ALA A 13 -38.96 -23.39 -46.66
C ALA A 13 -38.71 -21.99 -47.24
N LEU A 14 -37.50 -21.85 -47.85
CA LEU A 14 -37.15 -21.06 -49.02
C LEU A 14 -36.78 -19.56 -48.87
N GLY A 15 -35.59 -19.27 -49.41
CA GLY A 15 -35.15 -17.91 -49.75
C GLY A 15 -33.67 -17.81 -50.11
N ASN A 16 -33.24 -18.52 -51.19
CA ASN A 16 -31.95 -18.30 -51.88
C ASN A 16 -31.90 -16.87 -52.45
N THR A 17 -30.81 -16.12 -52.16
CA THR A 17 -30.37 -15.13 -53.16
C THR A 17 -28.84 -15.04 -53.11
N LEU A 18 -28.22 -15.68 -54.08
CA LEU A 18 -26.82 -15.53 -54.50
C LEU A 18 -26.63 -14.12 -55.08
N LEU A 19 -25.71 -13.34 -54.54
CA LEU A 19 -25.11 -12.20 -55.21
C LEU A 19 -23.60 -12.38 -55.27
N THR A 20 -23.17 -12.96 -56.41
CA THR A 20 -21.80 -12.99 -56.92
C THR A 20 -21.31 -11.56 -57.21
N LYS A 21 -20.23 -11.13 -56.59
CA LYS A 21 -19.48 -9.95 -57.02
C LYS A 21 -18.37 -10.37 -57.98
N PRO A 22 -18.14 -9.62 -59.07
CA PRO A 22 -17.19 -10.01 -60.09
C PRO A 22 -15.74 -9.75 -59.69
N PHE A 23 -14.88 -10.68 -60.09
CA PHE A 23 -13.44 -10.66 -60.10
C PHE A 23 -12.91 -9.47 -60.90
N ARG A 24 -12.20 -8.50 -60.27
CA ARG A 24 -11.54 -7.38 -60.91
C ARG A 24 -10.11 -7.78 -61.22
N THR A 25 -9.84 -8.08 -62.48
CA THR A 25 -8.53 -8.32 -63.06
C THR A 25 -7.59 -7.15 -62.78
N ARG A 26 -6.49 -7.41 -62.06
CA ARG A 26 -5.36 -6.51 -61.93
C ARG A 26 -4.60 -6.45 -63.25
N HIS A 27 -4.59 -5.33 -63.91
CA HIS A 27 -3.65 -5.01 -64.97
C HIS A 27 -2.24 -5.01 -64.37
N LEU A 28 -1.37 -5.87 -64.88
CA LEU A 28 0.07 -5.89 -64.61
C LEU A 28 0.70 -4.63 -65.26
N MET A 29 1.17 -3.71 -64.43
CA MET A 29 2.06 -2.62 -64.87
C MET A 29 3.43 -3.16 -65.24
N PRO A 30 4.07 -2.62 -66.29
CA PRO A 30 5.45 -3.00 -66.68
C PRO A 30 6.48 -2.66 -65.65
N SER A 31 7.43 -3.55 -65.45
CA SER A 31 8.45 -3.55 -64.41
C SER A 31 9.40 -2.36 -64.35
N HIS A 32 9.50 -1.58 -65.41
CA HIS A 32 10.39 -0.39 -65.48
C HIS A 32 9.82 0.90 -64.85
N LEU A 33 8.55 0.87 -64.43
CA LEU A 33 7.95 1.99 -63.64
C LEU A 33 8.00 1.79 -62.13
N LEU A 34 8.50 0.65 -61.69
CA LEU A 34 8.68 0.34 -60.24
C LEU A 34 10.06 0.78 -59.69
N GLU A 35 11.02 1.07 -60.59
CA GLU A 35 12.39 1.44 -60.21
C GLU A 35 12.60 2.93 -59.95
N SER A 36 11.67 3.79 -60.36
CA SER A 36 11.75 5.23 -60.14
C SER A 36 10.94 5.74 -58.92
N ALA A 37 10.27 4.83 -58.18
CA ALA A 37 9.46 5.18 -57.03
C ALA A 37 10.13 4.84 -55.63
N THR A 38 11.41 4.41 -55.67
CA THR A 38 12.14 4.05 -54.45
C THR A 38 13.16 5.08 -54.00
N ASP A 39 13.18 6.24 -54.62
CA ASP A 39 13.99 7.36 -54.15
C ASP A 39 13.04 8.46 -53.66
N GLY A 40 12.65 8.36 -52.43
CA GLY A 40 11.78 9.34 -51.82
C GLY A 40 11.47 9.03 -50.40
N SER A 41 12.38 9.44 -49.52
CA SER A 41 12.13 9.61 -48.08
C SER A 41 11.73 8.33 -47.34
N GLU A 42 12.72 7.58 -46.89
CA GLU A 42 12.63 7.00 -45.55
C GLU A 42 12.25 8.13 -44.61
N ILE A 43 10.96 8.33 -44.40
CA ILE A 43 10.48 9.03 -43.22
C ILE A 43 11.00 8.19 -42.05
N HIS A 44 12.19 8.55 -41.57
CA HIS A 44 12.68 8.16 -40.25
C HIS A 44 11.62 8.60 -39.23
N GLY A 45 10.58 7.79 -39.10
CA GLY A 45 9.64 7.84 -38.00
C GLY A 45 10.35 7.45 -36.73
N GLY A 46 11.26 8.26 -36.25
CA GLY A 46 12.10 7.92 -35.12
C GLY A 46 12.73 9.06 -34.38
N ASP A 47 12.49 10.28 -34.70
CA ASP A 47 12.73 11.40 -33.79
C ASP A 47 11.62 11.42 -32.72
N VAL A 48 11.59 10.36 -31.91
CA VAL A 48 11.19 10.50 -30.51
C VAL A 48 12.19 11.51 -29.95
N VAL A 49 11.80 12.80 -29.97
CA VAL A 49 12.46 13.86 -29.23
C VAL A 49 12.74 13.27 -27.87
N LYS A 50 13.98 12.90 -27.57
CA LYS A 50 14.44 12.57 -26.22
C LYS A 50 14.22 13.84 -25.41
N ARG A 51 12.99 14.03 -24.92
CA ARG A 51 12.66 15.10 -23.99
C ARG A 51 13.63 14.94 -22.83
N SER A 52 14.63 15.78 -22.82
CA SER A 52 15.55 15.89 -21.70
C SER A 52 14.75 16.40 -20.50
N TYR A 53 14.27 15.49 -19.68
CA TYR A 53 13.59 15.82 -18.41
C TYR A 53 14.59 16.23 -17.33
N GLY A 54 15.89 16.24 -17.62
CA GLY A 54 16.94 16.52 -16.66
C GLY A 54 16.81 17.92 -16.04
N LEU A 55 16.69 18.95 -16.87
CA LEU A 55 16.58 20.32 -16.37
C LEU A 55 15.29 20.59 -15.57
N PRO A 56 14.07 20.24 -16.08
CA PRO A 56 12.85 20.43 -15.30
C PRO A 56 12.86 19.65 -13.98
N LEU A 57 13.39 18.44 -13.97
CA LEU A 57 13.51 17.64 -12.77
C LEU A 57 14.48 18.28 -11.77
N ALA A 58 15.65 18.73 -12.22
CA ALA A 58 16.63 19.41 -11.37
C ALA A 58 16.05 20.69 -10.74
N VAL A 59 15.37 21.52 -11.54
CA VAL A 59 14.68 22.73 -11.04
C VAL A 59 13.61 22.37 -10.01
N SER A 60 12.77 21.36 -10.29
CA SER A 60 11.74 20.92 -9.34
C SER A 60 12.34 20.45 -8.02
N VAL A 61 13.42 19.67 -8.07
CA VAL A 61 14.14 19.21 -6.87
C VAL A 61 14.73 20.39 -6.10
N LEU A 62 15.38 21.34 -6.77
CA LEU A 62 15.94 22.52 -6.12
C LEU A 62 14.86 23.38 -5.45
N VAL A 63 13.72 23.59 -6.12
CA VAL A 63 12.57 24.32 -5.56
C VAL A 63 12.02 23.60 -4.31
N LEU A 64 11.85 22.29 -4.38
CA LEU A 64 11.38 21.51 -3.22
C LEU A 64 12.39 21.56 -2.08
N LEU A 65 13.69 21.41 -2.36
CA LEU A 65 14.74 21.51 -1.34
C LEU A 65 14.77 22.89 -0.70
N TRP A 66 14.59 23.95 -1.48
CA TRP A 66 14.53 25.31 -0.95
C TRP A 66 13.35 25.47 0.02
N PHE A 67 12.13 25.21 -0.43
CA PHE A 67 10.94 25.48 0.36
C PHE A 67 10.75 24.50 1.55
N TYR A 68 11.20 23.27 1.43
CA TYR A 68 11.07 22.27 2.50
C TYR A 68 12.30 22.17 3.40
N GLY A 69 13.48 22.46 2.86
CA GLY A 69 14.75 22.25 3.57
C GLY A 69 15.34 23.54 4.16
N PHE A 70 15.27 24.66 3.44
CA PHE A 70 15.93 25.89 3.86
C PHE A 70 14.99 26.96 4.40
N GLU A 71 13.77 27.02 3.91
CA GLU A 71 12.79 28.02 4.37
C GLU A 71 12.36 27.75 5.80
N SER A 72 12.85 28.56 6.74
CA SER A 72 12.69 28.38 8.19
C SER A 72 11.52 29.22 8.70
N ARG A 73 10.31 28.68 8.68
CA ARG A 73 9.09 29.35 9.15
C ARG A 73 8.23 28.55 10.12
N PHE A 74 8.51 27.26 10.23
CA PHE A 74 7.69 26.34 11.01
C PHE A 74 8.26 26.14 12.43
N GLY A 75 7.55 25.36 13.24
CA GLY A 75 7.92 25.06 14.63
C GLY A 75 7.51 26.14 15.63
N ALA A 76 7.67 25.85 16.92
CA ALA A 76 7.24 26.71 18.02
C ALA A 76 7.89 28.11 17.97
N ASN A 77 9.17 28.17 17.55
CA ASN A 77 9.96 29.42 17.50
C ASN A 77 10.11 29.98 16.06
N ARG A 78 9.31 29.51 15.10
CA ARG A 78 9.39 29.88 13.68
C ARG A 78 10.81 29.77 13.07
N GLY A 79 11.63 28.89 13.59
CA GLY A 79 13.02 28.70 13.19
C GLY A 79 13.31 27.36 12.52
N GLN A 80 12.28 26.57 12.22
CA GLN A 80 12.43 25.25 11.60
C GLN A 80 11.91 25.26 10.16
N SER A 81 12.62 24.54 9.27
CA SER A 81 12.08 24.17 7.97
C SER A 81 11.06 23.03 8.13
N ALA A 82 10.30 22.73 7.10
CA ALA A 82 9.35 21.62 7.13
C ALA A 82 10.06 20.28 7.38
N PHE A 83 11.24 20.07 6.78
CA PHE A 83 12.02 18.85 7.00
C PHE A 83 12.63 18.78 8.40
N THR A 84 13.17 19.87 8.92
CA THR A 84 13.71 19.86 10.28
C THR A 84 12.59 19.70 11.33
N TRP A 85 11.42 20.24 11.04
CA TRP A 85 10.27 20.03 11.91
C TRP A 85 9.83 18.57 11.95
N ILE A 86 9.65 17.88 10.79
CA ILE A 86 9.21 16.48 10.81
C ILE A 86 10.27 15.57 11.43
N TRP A 87 11.54 15.87 11.18
CA TRP A 87 12.66 15.15 11.81
C TRP A 87 12.61 15.25 13.34
N SER A 88 12.41 16.46 13.87
CA SER A 88 12.27 16.66 15.32
C SER A 88 10.96 16.11 15.90
N ALA A 89 9.92 15.96 15.07
CA ALA A 89 8.63 15.42 15.48
C ALA A 89 8.61 13.88 15.55
N TRP A 90 9.58 13.21 14.93
CA TRP A 90 9.75 11.76 15.00
C TRP A 90 10.52 11.39 16.27
N ASN A 91 9.84 11.45 17.39
CA ASN A 91 10.39 11.20 18.70
C ASN A 91 9.44 10.38 19.57
N GLU A 92 9.92 9.98 20.74
CA GLU A 92 9.19 9.20 21.73
C GLU A 92 8.00 9.96 22.34
N GLU A 93 8.13 11.28 22.52
CA GLU A 93 7.06 12.11 23.09
C GLU A 93 5.81 12.15 22.24
N ASN A 94 5.99 12.03 20.90
CA ASN A 94 4.91 11.98 19.93
C ASN A 94 4.47 10.56 19.58
N ASP A 95 5.12 9.51 20.08
CA ASP A 95 4.93 8.10 19.70
C ASP A 95 5.24 7.81 18.20
N TYR A 96 6.16 8.58 17.60
CA TYR A 96 6.48 8.53 16.16
C TYR A 96 7.95 8.19 15.86
N GLU A 97 8.68 7.49 16.73
CA GLU A 97 10.08 7.10 16.49
C GLU A 97 10.26 6.29 15.21
N HIS A 98 9.26 5.50 14.85
CA HIS A 98 9.22 4.76 13.58
C HIS A 98 9.14 5.66 12.34
N GLY A 99 8.91 6.96 12.51
CA GLY A 99 8.87 7.96 11.44
C GLY A 99 10.11 7.96 10.55
N PHE A 100 11.29 7.73 11.12
CA PHE A 100 12.56 7.62 10.39
C PHE A 100 12.61 6.48 9.36
N LEU A 101 11.76 5.46 9.50
CA LEU A 101 11.70 4.34 8.58
C LEU A 101 10.88 4.64 7.32
N PHE A 102 9.95 5.60 7.36
CA PHE A 102 9.08 5.90 6.21
C PHE A 102 9.84 6.30 4.94
N PRO A 103 10.82 7.22 4.97
CA PRO A 103 11.59 7.54 3.77
C PRO A 103 12.30 6.32 3.17
N LEU A 104 12.86 5.44 4.02
CA LEU A 104 13.54 4.21 3.60
C LEU A 104 12.56 3.20 2.97
N ILE A 105 11.39 3.02 3.59
CA ILE A 105 10.33 2.14 3.08
C ILE A 105 9.82 2.67 1.74
N ILE A 106 9.53 3.96 1.63
CA ILE A 106 9.06 4.58 0.38
C ILE A 106 10.11 4.40 -0.73
N ALA A 107 11.39 4.68 -0.43
CA ALA A 107 12.46 4.45 -1.37
C ALA A 107 12.53 2.98 -1.80
N GLY A 108 12.45 2.04 -0.86
CA GLY A 108 12.40 0.60 -1.12
C GLY A 108 11.21 0.20 -2.01
N LEU A 109 10.01 0.73 -1.74
CA LEU A 109 8.81 0.49 -2.55
C LEU A 109 8.95 1.02 -3.98
N VAL A 110 9.54 2.21 -4.15
CA VAL A 110 9.80 2.80 -5.47
C VAL A 110 10.86 1.98 -6.23
N ILE A 111 11.94 1.59 -5.56
CA ILE A 111 13.00 0.74 -6.14
C ILE A 111 12.42 -0.63 -6.53
N HIS A 112 11.62 -1.26 -5.68
CA HIS A 112 10.95 -2.52 -5.98
C HIS A 112 10.07 -2.43 -7.24
N ARG A 113 9.42 -1.29 -7.47
CA ARG A 113 8.58 -1.03 -8.64
C ARG A 113 9.33 -0.38 -9.81
N PHE A 114 10.65 -0.20 -9.72
CA PHE A 114 11.43 0.58 -10.68
C PHE A 114 11.33 0.05 -12.12
N LYS A 115 11.36 -1.28 -12.31
CA LYS A 115 11.19 -1.91 -13.63
C LYS A 115 9.80 -1.59 -14.20
N ALA A 116 8.74 -1.76 -13.41
CA ALA A 116 7.38 -1.43 -13.82
C ALA A 116 7.19 0.06 -14.11
N LEU A 117 7.87 0.94 -13.36
CA LEU A 117 7.87 2.38 -13.60
C LEU A 117 8.52 2.74 -14.95
N LYS A 118 9.68 2.13 -15.26
CA LYS A 118 10.35 2.32 -16.56
C LYS A 118 9.47 1.88 -17.73
N GLU A 119 8.82 0.72 -17.63
CA GLU A 119 7.94 0.18 -18.66
C GLU A 119 6.62 0.98 -18.79
N ALA A 120 6.16 1.58 -17.69
CA ALA A 120 4.94 2.38 -17.65
C ALA A 120 5.13 3.82 -18.11
N ALA A 121 6.38 4.31 -18.19
CA ALA A 121 6.69 5.67 -18.57
C ALA A 121 6.22 5.96 -20.01
N GLY A 122 5.44 7.04 -20.16
CA GLY A 122 4.82 7.38 -21.43
C GLY A 122 4.59 8.89 -21.56
N LYS A 123 3.62 9.26 -22.39
CA LYS A 123 3.24 10.67 -22.57
C LYS A 123 2.70 11.24 -21.25
N GLY A 124 3.22 12.40 -20.84
CA GLY A 124 2.76 13.15 -19.68
C GLY A 124 1.27 13.54 -19.77
N SER A 125 0.70 13.94 -18.65
CA SER A 125 -0.72 14.31 -18.56
C SER A 125 -0.90 15.64 -17.84
N LEU A 126 -1.72 16.53 -18.40
CA LEU A 126 -2.03 17.83 -17.79
C LEU A 126 -2.75 17.70 -16.43
N TRP A 127 -3.41 16.56 -16.18
CA TRP A 127 -3.99 16.28 -14.85
C TRP A 127 -2.94 16.27 -13.73
N GLY A 128 -1.70 15.87 -14.05
CA GLY A 128 -0.59 15.98 -13.13
C GLY A 128 -0.32 17.42 -12.69
N LEU A 129 -0.43 18.39 -13.60
CA LEU A 129 -0.27 19.81 -13.27
C LEU A 129 -1.37 20.30 -12.32
N VAL A 130 -2.62 19.87 -12.51
CA VAL A 130 -3.73 20.18 -11.59
C VAL A 130 -3.40 19.69 -10.18
N VAL A 131 -2.86 18.48 -10.05
CA VAL A 131 -2.45 17.92 -8.75
C VAL A 131 -1.28 18.69 -8.13
N VAL A 132 -0.30 19.10 -8.95
CA VAL A 132 0.80 19.97 -8.47
C VAL A 132 0.25 21.29 -7.94
N LEU A 133 -0.69 21.92 -8.66
CA LEU A 133 -1.34 23.16 -8.22
C LEU A 133 -2.09 22.97 -6.90
N VAL A 134 -2.82 21.88 -6.73
CA VAL A 134 -3.47 21.51 -5.45
C VAL A 134 -2.43 21.37 -4.34
N GLY A 135 -1.34 20.65 -4.58
CA GLY A 135 -0.24 20.52 -3.61
C GLY A 135 0.40 21.88 -3.27
N ALA A 136 0.63 22.74 -4.28
CA ALA A 136 1.16 24.09 -4.08
C ALA A 136 0.21 24.97 -3.26
N LEU A 137 -1.10 24.87 -3.48
CA LEU A 137 -2.12 25.57 -2.67
C LEU A 137 -2.12 25.11 -1.22
N PHE A 138 -2.02 23.79 -0.96
CA PHE A 138 -1.86 23.26 0.40
C PHE A 138 -0.58 23.76 1.04
N TYR A 139 0.53 23.78 0.32
CA TYR A 139 1.78 24.32 0.84
C TYR A 139 1.67 25.81 1.14
N ALA A 140 1.08 26.61 0.23
CA ALA A 140 0.85 28.04 0.44
C ALA A 140 -0.06 28.32 1.65
N ALA A 141 -1.12 27.53 1.83
CA ALA A 141 -1.96 27.60 3.03
C ALA A 141 -1.17 27.25 4.29
N ALA A 142 -0.37 26.19 4.26
CA ALA A 142 0.51 25.79 5.36
C ALA A 142 1.52 26.89 5.73
N TYR A 143 2.10 27.54 4.71
CA TYR A 143 3.03 28.63 4.87
C TYR A 143 2.39 29.87 5.52
N ARG A 144 1.14 30.18 5.16
CA ARG A 144 0.36 31.28 5.73
C ARG A 144 -0.11 30.98 7.16
N THR A 145 -0.52 29.76 7.43
CA THR A 145 -1.06 29.33 8.73
C THR A 145 0.01 28.79 9.68
N LEU A 146 1.28 28.73 9.22
CA LEU A 146 2.42 28.18 9.97
C LEU A 146 2.20 26.73 10.43
N GLN A 147 1.50 25.93 9.63
CA GLN A 147 1.16 24.53 9.93
C GLN A 147 2.09 23.54 9.22
N PRO A 148 3.16 23.08 9.87
CA PRO A 148 4.14 22.19 9.22
C PRO A 148 3.54 20.84 8.81
N ARG A 149 2.51 20.35 9.52
CA ARG A 149 1.79 19.13 9.16
C ARG A 149 1.14 19.21 7.79
N VAL A 150 0.51 20.36 7.50
CA VAL A 150 -0.13 20.62 6.20
C VAL A 150 0.94 20.77 5.10
N ALA A 151 2.08 21.41 5.41
CA ALA A 151 3.20 21.50 4.48
C ALA A 151 3.71 20.11 4.11
N MET A 152 3.99 19.26 5.11
CA MET A 152 4.43 17.88 4.86
C MET A 152 3.35 17.04 4.16
N GLY A 153 2.07 17.29 4.47
CA GLY A 153 0.94 16.64 3.78
C GLY A 153 0.81 17.01 2.31
N ALA A 154 1.31 18.18 1.90
CA ALA A 154 1.33 18.64 0.51
C ALA A 154 2.42 17.94 -0.33
N LEU A 155 3.50 17.45 0.29
CA LEU A 155 4.64 16.86 -0.40
C LEU A 155 4.26 15.66 -1.30
N PRO A 156 3.43 14.69 -0.88
CA PRO A 156 2.99 13.62 -1.76
C PRO A 156 2.25 14.12 -3.02
N PHE A 157 1.43 15.16 -2.91
CA PHE A 157 0.74 15.74 -4.06
C PHE A 157 1.73 16.37 -5.06
N LEU A 158 2.72 17.10 -4.57
CA LEU A 158 3.73 17.72 -5.41
C LEU A 158 4.55 16.66 -6.14
N LEU A 159 5.04 15.63 -5.45
CA LEU A 159 5.83 14.56 -6.04
C LEU A 159 5.00 13.70 -7.01
N TRP A 160 3.79 13.30 -6.59
CA TRP A 160 2.89 12.49 -7.41
C TRP A 160 2.40 13.23 -8.65
N GLY A 161 1.98 14.48 -8.48
CA GLY A 161 1.52 15.33 -9.59
C GLY A 161 2.63 15.58 -10.60
N SER A 162 3.87 15.85 -10.13
CA SER A 162 5.04 16.02 -11.00
C SER A 162 5.35 14.75 -11.80
N ALA A 163 5.34 13.60 -11.14
CA ALA A 163 5.53 12.32 -11.80
C ALA A 163 4.42 12.03 -12.83
N TRP A 164 3.17 12.34 -12.49
CA TRP A 164 2.03 12.21 -13.40
C TRP A 164 2.14 13.13 -14.62
N TYR A 165 2.54 14.39 -14.40
CA TYR A 165 2.75 15.35 -15.45
C TYR A 165 3.86 14.92 -16.42
N LEU A 166 4.98 14.39 -15.89
CA LEU A 166 6.13 14.00 -16.70
C LEU A 166 5.95 12.66 -17.41
N TRP A 167 5.45 11.63 -16.72
CA TRP A 167 5.46 10.23 -17.18
C TRP A 167 4.08 9.61 -17.38
N GLY A 168 3.01 10.34 -17.10
CA GLY A 168 1.63 9.98 -17.46
C GLY A 168 0.90 9.07 -16.46
N ASN A 169 -0.31 8.68 -16.84
CA ASN A 169 -1.29 8.05 -15.96
C ASN A 169 -0.86 6.70 -15.39
N LYS A 170 -0.10 5.90 -16.15
CA LYS A 170 0.33 4.57 -15.70
C LYS A 170 1.33 4.69 -14.54
N VAL A 171 2.30 5.61 -14.66
CA VAL A 171 3.27 5.91 -13.60
C VAL A 171 2.57 6.48 -12.37
N ALA A 172 1.62 7.38 -12.55
CA ALA A 172 0.84 7.94 -11.45
C ALA A 172 0.13 6.87 -10.64
N LYS A 173 -0.49 5.87 -11.29
CA LYS A 173 -1.16 4.75 -10.60
C LYS A 173 -0.20 3.89 -9.76
N ILE A 174 1.02 3.68 -10.26
CA ILE A 174 2.04 2.89 -9.54
C ILE A 174 2.57 3.66 -8.32
N LEU A 175 2.81 4.98 -8.47
CA LEU A 175 3.39 5.82 -7.41
C LEU A 175 2.37 6.31 -6.38
N PHE A 176 1.07 6.26 -6.66
CA PHE A 176 0.05 6.75 -5.76
C PHE A 176 0.20 6.19 -4.34
N LEU A 177 0.12 4.87 -4.21
CA LEU A 177 0.14 4.22 -2.90
C LEU A 177 1.47 4.43 -2.15
N PRO A 178 2.67 4.23 -2.75
CA PRO A 178 3.94 4.51 -2.08
C PRO A 178 4.10 5.94 -1.59
N LEU A 179 3.70 6.94 -2.40
CA LEU A 179 3.87 8.33 -2.01
C LEU A 179 2.88 8.78 -0.94
N PHE A 180 1.61 8.38 -1.05
CA PHE A 180 0.59 8.72 -0.04
C PHE A 180 0.76 7.94 1.27
N PHE A 181 1.53 6.86 1.24
CA PHE A 181 1.96 6.15 2.44
C PHE A 181 2.74 7.06 3.41
N PHE A 182 3.41 8.10 2.90
CA PHE A 182 4.10 9.11 3.69
C PHE A 182 3.17 9.83 4.69
N TRP A 183 1.86 9.91 4.42
CA TRP A 183 0.93 10.55 5.36
C TRP A 183 0.90 9.88 6.73
N LEU A 184 1.21 8.60 6.82
CA LEU A 184 1.33 7.90 8.09
C LEU A 184 2.55 8.35 8.91
N ALA A 185 3.54 8.99 8.28
CA ALA A 185 4.71 9.53 8.95
C ALA A 185 4.46 10.88 9.63
N ILE A 186 3.32 11.53 9.34
CA ILE A 186 3.00 12.87 9.85
C ILE A 186 2.27 12.75 11.19
N PRO A 187 2.82 13.26 12.30
CA PRO A 187 2.14 13.24 13.58
C PRO A 187 0.87 14.08 13.57
N LEU A 188 -0.30 13.42 13.71
CA LEU A 188 -1.60 14.07 13.74
C LEU A 188 -2.09 14.24 15.18
N PRO A 189 -2.61 15.42 15.59
CA PRO A 189 -3.14 15.65 16.93
C PRO A 189 -4.30 14.71 17.30
N SER A 190 -5.12 14.32 16.33
CA SER A 190 -6.22 13.37 16.52
C SER A 190 -5.77 11.99 16.98
N PHE A 191 -4.56 11.55 16.61
CA PHE A 191 -4.00 10.30 17.13
C PHE A 191 -3.67 10.40 18.61
N GLN A 192 -3.21 11.55 19.08
CA GLN A 192 -2.96 11.77 20.52
C GLN A 192 -4.26 11.72 21.33
N GLN A 193 -5.39 12.21 20.77
CA GLN A 193 -6.70 12.10 21.41
C GLN A 193 -7.20 10.65 21.40
N ALA A 194 -6.99 9.91 20.30
CA ALA A 194 -7.33 8.50 20.23
C ALA A 194 -6.51 7.64 21.21
N THR A 195 -5.32 8.10 21.65
CA THR A 195 -4.49 7.40 22.62
C THR A 195 -5.26 7.12 23.92
N ASN A 196 -6.03 8.07 24.43
CA ASN A 196 -6.80 7.88 25.66
C ASN A 196 -7.85 6.77 25.53
N GLN A 197 -8.57 6.72 24.40
CA GLN A 197 -9.55 5.67 24.14
C GLN A 197 -8.90 4.31 23.99
N LEU A 198 -7.76 4.24 23.30
CA LEU A 198 -6.99 3.01 23.15
C LEU A 198 -6.40 2.56 24.51
N GLN A 199 -5.99 3.48 25.37
CA GLN A 199 -5.56 3.15 26.75
C GLN A 199 -6.68 2.51 27.54
N LEU A 200 -7.88 3.10 27.55
CA LEU A 200 -9.04 2.54 28.25
C LEU A 200 -9.44 1.16 27.70
N LEU A 201 -9.43 1.01 26.38
CA LEU A 201 -9.70 -0.27 25.74
C LEU A 201 -8.65 -1.32 26.13
N ALA A 202 -7.37 -0.99 26.02
CA ALA A 202 -6.27 -1.88 26.42
C ALA A 202 -6.36 -2.28 27.88
N THR A 203 -6.68 -1.31 28.77
CA THR A 203 -6.89 -1.55 30.20
C THR A 203 -8.02 -2.55 30.43
N SER A 204 -9.18 -2.34 29.81
CA SER A 204 -10.34 -3.22 29.94
C SER A 204 -10.04 -4.65 29.43
N MET A 205 -9.40 -4.76 28.26
CA MET A 205 -9.04 -6.06 27.68
C MET A 205 -7.96 -6.78 28.51
N ALA A 206 -6.99 -6.04 29.06
CA ALA A 206 -5.96 -6.62 29.91
C ALA A 206 -6.51 -7.09 31.25
N HIS A 207 -7.46 -6.35 31.83
CA HIS A 207 -8.18 -6.78 33.04
C HIS A 207 -8.94 -8.09 32.79
N GLN A 208 -9.72 -8.18 31.70
CA GLN A 208 -10.42 -9.41 31.33
C GLN A 208 -9.42 -10.55 31.03
N GLY A 209 -8.33 -10.25 30.33
CA GLY A 209 -7.26 -11.20 30.06
C GLY A 209 -6.63 -11.74 31.35
N ALA A 210 -6.32 -10.88 32.31
CA ALA A 210 -5.76 -11.27 33.60
C ALA A 210 -6.71 -12.17 34.39
N SER A 211 -8.01 -11.85 34.39
CA SER A 211 -9.02 -12.67 35.06
C SER A 211 -9.14 -14.10 34.51
N LEU A 212 -8.89 -14.31 33.21
CA LEU A 212 -8.84 -15.65 32.62
C LEU A 212 -7.71 -16.53 33.18
N PHE A 213 -6.66 -15.90 33.70
CA PHE A 213 -5.54 -16.58 34.36
C PHE A 213 -5.67 -16.57 35.90
N GLY A 214 -6.82 -16.19 36.43
CA GLY A 214 -7.04 -16.14 37.87
C GLY A 214 -6.44 -14.96 38.60
N VAL A 215 -5.97 -13.94 37.87
CA VAL A 215 -5.40 -12.71 38.46
C VAL A 215 -6.54 -11.71 38.73
N GLU A 216 -6.82 -11.44 40.00
CA GLU A 216 -7.81 -10.45 40.41
C GLU A 216 -7.22 -9.05 40.39
N THR A 217 -7.80 -8.17 39.56
CA THR A 217 -7.31 -6.81 39.37
C THR A 217 -8.41 -5.78 39.62
N LEU A 218 -8.03 -4.62 40.13
CA LEU A 218 -8.88 -3.44 40.28
C LEU A 218 -8.53 -2.41 39.21
N VAL A 219 -9.54 -1.92 38.51
CA VAL A 219 -9.37 -0.95 37.40
C VAL A 219 -9.89 0.43 37.83
N GLN A 220 -9.06 1.44 37.70
CA GLN A 220 -9.41 2.85 37.91
C GLN A 220 -8.92 3.71 36.72
N GLY A 221 -9.83 3.93 35.74
CA GLY A 221 -9.47 4.63 34.50
C GLY A 221 -8.43 3.84 33.70
N ASN A 222 -7.24 4.35 33.56
CA ASN A 222 -6.10 3.69 32.90
C ASN A 222 -5.08 3.08 33.89
N MET A 223 -5.46 2.93 35.13
CA MET A 223 -4.64 2.25 36.15
C MET A 223 -5.22 0.88 36.49
N ILE A 224 -4.36 -0.09 36.64
CA ILE A 224 -4.70 -1.44 37.12
C ILE A 224 -3.81 -1.75 38.33
N SER A 225 -4.41 -2.29 39.38
CA SER A 225 -3.73 -2.74 40.59
C SER A 225 -4.14 -4.16 40.93
N SER A 226 -3.32 -4.86 41.70
CA SER A 226 -3.71 -6.13 42.32
C SER A 226 -4.88 -5.89 43.30
N ALA A 227 -5.87 -6.79 43.29
CA ALA A 227 -6.96 -6.75 44.27
C ALA A 227 -6.47 -7.06 45.68
N HIS A 228 -5.40 -7.81 45.82
CA HIS A 228 -4.83 -8.24 47.09
C HIS A 228 -3.63 -7.35 47.56
N GLY A 229 -3.21 -6.38 46.72
CA GLY A 229 -2.11 -5.49 47.04
C GLY A 229 -0.71 -6.09 46.84
N ASP A 230 -0.60 -7.21 46.13
CA ASP A 230 0.67 -7.93 45.93
C ASP A 230 1.68 -7.16 45.08
N TRP A 231 1.22 -6.19 44.29
CA TRP A 231 2.07 -5.31 43.48
C TRP A 231 1.47 -3.90 43.38
N GLU A 232 2.36 -2.92 43.20
CA GLU A 232 1.95 -1.52 43.08
C GLU A 232 1.12 -1.26 41.81
N PRO A 233 0.16 -0.30 41.84
CA PRO A 233 -0.64 0.07 40.72
C PRO A 233 0.18 0.35 39.45
N LEU A 234 -0.16 -0.30 38.34
CA LEU A 234 0.46 -0.07 37.05
C LEU A 234 -0.41 0.90 36.26
N LYS A 235 0.13 2.06 35.97
CA LYS A 235 -0.50 3.00 35.04
C LYS A 235 -0.22 2.55 33.61
N ILE A 236 -1.28 2.32 32.83
CA ILE A 236 -1.17 2.10 31.39
C ILE A 236 -0.76 3.43 30.76
N ALA A 237 0.55 3.70 30.76
CA ALA A 237 1.15 4.91 30.23
C ALA A 237 1.01 4.97 28.70
N LYS A 238 1.38 6.10 28.09
CA LYS A 238 1.37 6.27 26.64
C LYS A 238 2.08 5.13 25.91
N GLY A 239 3.26 4.68 26.38
CA GLY A 239 4.01 3.56 25.81
C GLY A 239 3.30 2.20 25.87
N CYS A 240 2.35 1.99 26.81
CA CYS A 240 1.53 0.79 26.93
C CYS A 240 0.15 0.92 26.28
N SER A 241 -0.20 2.11 25.74
CA SER A 241 -1.51 2.35 25.09
C SER A 241 -1.70 1.56 23.81
N GLY A 242 -0.64 1.00 23.26
CA GLY A 242 -0.65 0.30 21.97
C GLY A 242 -0.62 1.24 20.76
N ILE A 243 -0.61 2.57 20.93
CA ILE A 243 -0.59 3.50 19.78
C ILE A 243 0.71 3.41 19.00
N ARG A 244 1.85 3.34 19.69
CA ARG A 244 3.18 3.14 19.09
C ARG A 244 3.23 1.83 18.31
N SER A 245 2.70 0.77 18.91
CA SER A 245 2.61 -0.55 18.27
C SER A 245 1.63 -0.55 17.10
N LEU A 246 0.51 0.15 17.20
CA LEU A 246 -0.46 0.33 16.12
C LEU A 246 0.18 1.03 14.93
N MET A 247 0.89 2.15 15.15
CA MET A 247 1.53 2.90 14.07
C MET A 247 2.62 2.09 13.39
N ALA A 248 3.45 1.37 14.16
CA ALA A 248 4.45 0.46 13.60
C ALA A 248 3.80 -0.68 12.78
N LEU A 249 2.69 -1.26 13.27
CA LEU A 249 1.99 -2.32 12.54
C LEU A 249 1.26 -1.79 11.30
N LEU A 250 0.69 -0.59 11.34
CA LEU A 250 0.15 0.11 10.15
C LEU A 250 1.24 0.36 9.11
N MET A 251 2.44 0.74 9.54
CA MET A 251 3.58 0.91 8.66
C MET A 251 3.97 -0.42 7.99
N ILE A 252 4.10 -1.50 8.76
CA ILE A 252 4.47 -2.82 8.23
C ILE A 252 3.39 -3.37 7.30
N SER A 253 2.12 -3.35 7.74
CA SER A 253 0.99 -3.86 6.94
C SER A 253 0.75 -3.03 5.68
N GLY A 254 0.96 -1.71 5.76
CA GLY A 254 0.85 -0.81 4.61
C GLY A 254 1.97 -1.05 3.59
N ALA A 255 3.22 -1.18 4.03
CA ALA A 255 4.33 -1.55 3.16
C ALA A 255 4.08 -2.92 2.50
N TRP A 256 3.59 -3.89 3.26
CA TRP A 256 3.23 -5.21 2.75
C TRP A 256 2.09 -5.14 1.73
N ALA A 257 1.03 -4.38 2.02
CA ALA A 257 -0.09 -4.17 1.09
C ALA A 257 0.36 -3.51 -0.23
N CYS A 258 1.40 -2.67 -0.21
CA CYS A 258 2.00 -2.10 -1.41
C CYS A 258 2.70 -3.14 -2.28
N VAL A 259 3.33 -4.17 -1.68
CA VAL A 259 4.10 -5.21 -2.38
C VAL A 259 3.22 -6.39 -2.77
N ALA A 260 2.21 -6.73 -1.96
CA ALA A 260 1.36 -7.89 -2.14
C ALA A 260 0.64 -7.90 -3.50
N ASP A 261 0.71 -9.03 -4.20
CA ASP A 261 0.04 -9.22 -5.50
C ASP A 261 -1.37 -9.78 -5.34
N ILE A 262 -2.22 -8.99 -4.67
CA ILE A 262 -3.62 -9.30 -4.40
C ILE A 262 -4.53 -8.15 -4.88
N ALA A 263 -5.83 -8.42 -5.01
CA ALA A 263 -6.80 -7.42 -5.44
C ALA A 263 -6.80 -6.18 -4.52
N PRO A 264 -7.09 -4.96 -5.04
CA PRO A 264 -7.00 -3.72 -4.27
C PRO A 264 -7.80 -3.73 -2.95
N TRP A 265 -9.02 -4.29 -2.96
CA TRP A 265 -9.82 -4.40 -1.74
C TRP A 265 -9.18 -5.32 -0.69
N LYS A 266 -8.49 -6.41 -1.12
CA LYS A 266 -7.74 -7.30 -0.23
C LYS A 266 -6.55 -6.60 0.40
N ARG A 267 -5.88 -5.70 -0.35
CA ARG A 267 -4.81 -4.83 0.18
C ARG A 267 -5.35 -3.90 1.27
N ALA A 268 -6.54 -3.33 1.05
CA ALA A 268 -7.19 -2.50 2.07
C ALA A 268 -7.53 -3.31 3.33
N VAL A 269 -8.07 -4.53 3.20
CA VAL A 269 -8.33 -5.43 4.32
C VAL A 269 -7.04 -5.77 5.05
N LEU A 270 -5.96 -6.11 4.33
CA LEU A 270 -4.65 -6.40 4.92
C LEU A 270 -4.10 -5.21 5.72
N PHE A 271 -4.21 -4.00 5.18
CA PHE A 271 -3.80 -2.78 5.87
C PHE A 271 -4.63 -2.51 7.12
N LEU A 272 -5.96 -2.55 7.00
CA LEU A 272 -6.88 -2.27 8.10
C LEU A 272 -6.83 -3.34 9.21
N SER A 273 -6.40 -4.56 8.90
CA SER A 273 -6.21 -5.62 9.90
C SER A 273 -5.15 -5.27 10.94
N ALA A 274 -4.25 -4.32 10.66
CA ALA A 274 -3.30 -3.79 11.64
C ALA A 274 -3.99 -3.29 12.91
N VAL A 275 -5.18 -2.69 12.78
CA VAL A 275 -5.91 -2.12 13.94
C VAL A 275 -6.33 -3.20 14.94
N PRO A 276 -7.14 -4.22 14.58
CA PRO A 276 -7.49 -5.26 15.52
C PRO A 276 -6.28 -6.08 15.99
N LEU A 277 -5.29 -6.31 15.14
CA LEU A 277 -4.07 -7.02 15.52
C LEU A 277 -3.25 -6.26 16.56
N ALA A 278 -3.14 -4.93 16.42
CA ALA A 278 -2.46 -4.09 17.40
C ALA A 278 -3.19 -4.11 18.75
N ILE A 279 -4.51 -4.04 18.75
CA ILE A 279 -5.33 -4.10 19.98
C ILE A 279 -5.13 -5.44 20.68
N ILE A 280 -5.32 -6.55 19.98
CA ILE A 280 -5.18 -7.91 20.54
C ILE A 280 -3.75 -8.15 21.03
N GLY A 281 -2.76 -7.87 20.19
CA GLY A 281 -1.35 -8.08 20.55
C GLY A 281 -0.92 -7.24 21.75
N ASN A 282 -1.34 -5.97 21.82
CA ASN A 282 -1.05 -5.12 22.96
C ASN A 282 -1.78 -5.59 24.23
N SER A 283 -3.02 -6.05 24.11
CA SER A 283 -3.77 -6.61 25.25
C SER A 283 -3.10 -7.87 25.80
N LEU A 284 -2.63 -8.77 24.94
CA LEU A 284 -1.83 -9.94 25.36
C LEU A 284 -0.52 -9.54 26.05
N ARG A 285 0.16 -8.53 25.52
CA ARG A 285 1.37 -7.97 26.13
C ARG A 285 1.10 -7.46 27.55
N VAL A 286 0.07 -6.64 27.72
CA VAL A 286 -0.27 -6.06 29.03
C VAL A 286 -0.78 -7.16 29.98
N THR A 287 -1.60 -8.11 29.52
CA THR A 287 -2.03 -9.26 30.29
C THR A 287 -0.84 -10.08 30.81
N SER A 288 0.18 -10.30 29.96
CA SER A 288 1.38 -11.04 30.37
C SER A 288 2.17 -10.35 31.49
N ILE A 289 2.17 -9.01 31.52
CA ILE A 289 2.82 -8.24 32.59
C ILE A 289 2.11 -8.49 33.94
N PHE A 290 0.76 -8.53 33.93
CA PHE A 290 -0.01 -8.79 35.16
C PHE A 290 0.14 -10.23 35.64
N VAL A 291 0.06 -11.20 34.73
CA VAL A 291 0.24 -12.62 35.08
C VAL A 291 1.63 -12.89 35.66
N ILE A 292 2.68 -12.32 35.06
CA ILE A 292 4.05 -12.45 35.57
C ILE A 292 4.23 -11.65 36.88
N GLY A 293 3.53 -10.52 37.02
CA GLY A 293 3.56 -9.73 38.25
C GLY A 293 2.94 -10.46 39.44
N GLU A 294 1.86 -11.17 39.21
CA GLU A 294 1.11 -11.93 40.23
C GLU A 294 1.83 -13.23 40.62
N TYR A 295 2.18 -14.07 39.64
CA TYR A 295 2.73 -15.40 39.89
C TYR A 295 4.26 -15.46 39.93
N GLY A 296 4.93 -14.34 39.66
CA GLY A 296 6.38 -14.27 39.55
C GLY A 296 6.98 -13.06 40.26
N ASN A 297 7.85 -12.35 39.55
CA ASN A 297 8.52 -11.18 40.08
C ASN A 297 7.91 -9.89 39.52
N ALA A 298 7.16 -9.16 40.36
CA ALA A 298 6.48 -7.92 39.96
C ALA A 298 7.44 -6.82 39.47
N ALA A 299 8.63 -6.70 40.08
CA ALA A 299 9.64 -5.71 39.64
C ALA A 299 10.20 -6.07 38.26
N TRP A 300 10.48 -7.36 37.99
CA TRP A 300 10.92 -7.83 36.69
C TRP A 300 9.83 -7.68 35.61
N ALA A 301 8.58 -7.96 35.95
CA ALA A 301 7.44 -7.82 35.05
C ALA A 301 7.24 -6.37 34.59
N ARG A 302 7.35 -5.41 35.51
CA ARG A 302 7.18 -3.97 35.24
C ARG A 302 8.39 -3.31 34.56
N GLY A 303 9.59 -3.82 34.80
CA GLY A 303 10.82 -3.34 34.17
C GLY A 303 11.18 -4.15 32.93
N THR A 304 12.04 -5.13 33.08
CA THR A 304 12.63 -5.87 31.95
C THR A 304 11.59 -6.48 31.01
N TRP A 305 10.56 -7.17 31.56
CA TRP A 305 9.55 -7.78 30.71
C TRP A 305 8.70 -6.74 29.98
N HIS A 306 8.30 -5.67 30.65
CA HIS A 306 7.58 -4.57 30.03
C HIS A 306 8.32 -4.03 28.80
N ASP A 307 9.63 -3.82 28.88
CA ASP A 307 10.42 -3.26 27.77
C ASP A 307 10.59 -4.27 26.61
N TRP A 308 10.83 -5.54 26.94
CA TRP A 308 11.08 -6.60 25.95
C TRP A 308 9.83 -7.25 25.39
N SER A 309 8.71 -7.21 26.09
CA SER A 309 7.46 -7.89 25.68
C SER A 309 6.91 -7.36 24.35
N GLY A 310 7.19 -6.11 24.01
CA GLY A 310 6.87 -5.57 22.68
C GLY A 310 7.58 -6.33 21.57
N LEU A 311 8.90 -6.51 21.71
CA LEU A 311 9.72 -7.18 20.71
C LEU A 311 9.51 -8.70 20.71
N LEU A 312 9.38 -9.33 21.87
CA LEU A 312 9.35 -10.78 22.00
C LEU A 312 7.95 -11.39 21.87
N LEU A 313 6.91 -10.66 22.27
CA LEU A 313 5.54 -11.17 22.25
C LEU A 313 4.68 -10.43 21.22
N PHE A 314 4.58 -9.09 21.30
CA PHE A 314 3.67 -8.33 20.46
C PHE A 314 3.98 -8.47 18.97
N TYR A 315 5.21 -8.13 18.53
CA TYR A 315 5.54 -8.14 17.11
C TYR A 315 5.50 -9.53 16.48
N PRO A 316 6.12 -10.59 17.06
CA PRO A 316 6.04 -11.93 16.47
C PRO A 316 4.61 -12.44 16.36
N PHE A 317 3.77 -12.23 17.39
CA PHE A 317 2.37 -12.62 17.38
C PHE A 317 1.58 -11.86 16.29
N SER A 318 1.71 -10.53 16.25
CA SER A 318 1.00 -9.70 15.27
C SER A 318 1.43 -9.98 13.84
N LEU A 319 2.74 -10.19 13.60
CA LEU A 319 3.26 -10.54 12.27
C LEU A 319 2.81 -11.94 11.83
N MET A 320 2.78 -12.90 12.75
CA MET A 320 2.25 -14.25 12.45
C MET A 320 0.78 -14.17 12.02
N LEU A 321 -0.04 -13.42 12.74
CA LEU A 321 -1.45 -13.24 12.37
C LEU A 321 -1.60 -12.48 11.05
N LEU A 322 -0.77 -11.47 10.79
CA LEU A 322 -0.76 -10.75 9.52
C LEU A 322 -0.42 -11.68 8.34
N LEU A 323 0.55 -12.60 8.53
CA LEU A 323 0.86 -13.66 7.56
C LEU A 323 -0.32 -14.59 7.30
N VAL A 324 -1.03 -15.00 8.36
CA VAL A 324 -2.23 -15.83 8.23
C VAL A 324 -3.31 -15.09 7.44
N ILE A 325 -3.59 -13.85 7.79
CA ILE A 325 -4.58 -13.02 7.07
C ILE A 325 -4.19 -12.89 5.59
N HIS A 326 -2.93 -12.58 5.30
CA HIS A 326 -2.44 -12.49 3.92
C HIS A 326 -2.66 -13.80 3.16
N SER A 327 -2.32 -14.93 3.77
CA SER A 327 -2.50 -16.26 3.15
C SER A 327 -3.96 -16.59 2.88
N VAL A 328 -4.87 -16.25 3.81
CA VAL A 328 -6.31 -16.41 3.60
C VAL A 328 -6.79 -15.52 2.44
N LEU A 329 -6.31 -14.28 2.39
CA LEU A 329 -6.65 -13.35 1.30
C LEU A 329 -6.10 -13.80 -0.06
N GLU A 330 -4.97 -14.50 -0.12
CA GLU A 330 -4.45 -15.11 -1.36
C GLU A 330 -5.26 -16.33 -1.83
N GLY A 331 -6.11 -16.91 -0.97
CA GLY A 331 -6.95 -18.05 -1.30
C GLY A 331 -6.46 -19.38 -0.75
N GLY A 332 -5.59 -19.39 0.25
CA GLY A 332 -5.16 -20.61 0.95
C GLY A 332 -4.43 -20.35 2.25
N LEU A 333 -4.45 -21.30 3.17
CA LEU A 333 -3.58 -21.28 4.34
C LEU A 333 -2.12 -21.56 3.91
N PRO A 334 -1.10 -21.00 4.59
CA PRO A 334 0.29 -21.08 4.15
C PRO A 334 0.82 -22.52 3.96
N TRP A 335 0.23 -23.50 4.65
CA TRP A 335 0.55 -24.91 4.52
C TRP A 335 -0.29 -25.66 3.49
N LYS A 336 -1.30 -25.02 2.88
CA LYS A 336 -2.14 -25.58 1.82
C LYS A 336 -2.00 -24.79 0.51
N LYS A 337 -0.79 -24.39 0.13
CA LYS A 337 -0.58 -23.84 -1.21
C LYS A 337 -0.93 -24.95 -2.21
N ALA A 338 -2.09 -24.84 -2.83
CA ALA A 338 -2.42 -25.64 -3.99
C ALA A 338 -1.26 -25.50 -4.97
N LYS A 339 -0.62 -26.61 -5.34
CA LYS A 339 0.40 -26.62 -6.40
C LYS A 339 -0.26 -25.98 -7.61
N ARG A 340 0.19 -24.76 -7.96
CA ARG A 340 -0.21 -24.09 -9.19
C ARG A 340 0.34 -24.98 -10.30
N GLN A 341 -0.48 -25.85 -10.83
CA GLN A 341 -0.12 -26.66 -11.99
C GLN A 341 0.16 -25.67 -13.11
N LEU A 342 1.42 -25.55 -13.46
CA LEU A 342 1.84 -24.86 -14.66
C LEU A 342 1.32 -25.69 -15.84
N ARG A 343 0.21 -25.24 -16.41
CA ARG A 343 -0.34 -25.82 -17.63
C ARG A 343 0.65 -25.54 -18.75
N ARG A 344 1.53 -26.51 -19.04
CA ARG A 344 2.47 -26.43 -20.13
C ARG A 344 1.67 -26.59 -21.41
N VAL A 345 1.41 -25.52 -22.14
CA VAL A 345 0.88 -25.60 -23.50
C VAL A 345 2.07 -25.98 -24.39
N VAL A 346 2.12 -27.24 -24.78
CA VAL A 346 3.07 -27.71 -25.78
C VAL A 346 2.46 -27.39 -27.15
N VAL A 347 2.95 -26.35 -27.79
CA VAL A 347 2.62 -26.06 -29.20
C VAL A 347 3.54 -26.94 -30.05
N THR A 348 3.02 -28.06 -30.57
CA THR A 348 3.68 -28.86 -31.59
C THR A 348 3.47 -28.17 -32.94
N ARG A 349 4.52 -27.60 -33.49
CA ARG A 349 4.54 -27.06 -34.83
C ARG A 349 4.76 -28.24 -35.80
N THR A 350 3.74 -28.65 -36.48
CA THR A 350 3.86 -29.61 -37.60
C THR A 350 4.31 -28.86 -38.84
N GLU A 351 5.29 -29.38 -39.55
CA GLU A 351 5.91 -28.79 -40.76
C GLU A 351 4.95 -28.75 -41.99
N SER A 352 3.73 -29.15 -41.84
CA SER A 352 2.73 -29.18 -42.92
C SER A 352 1.65 -28.11 -42.73
N GLY A 353 1.97 -26.87 -42.60
CA GLY A 353 1.10 -25.72 -42.85
C GLY A 353 -0.39 -25.73 -42.42
N GLU A 354 -0.87 -26.75 -41.71
CA GLU A 354 -2.23 -26.82 -41.16
C GLU A 354 -2.20 -26.62 -39.63
N GLU A 355 -2.84 -25.56 -39.16
CA GLU A 355 -3.05 -25.28 -37.74
C GLU A 355 -3.98 -26.35 -37.15
N SER A 356 -3.41 -27.35 -36.47
CA SER A 356 -4.20 -28.27 -35.67
C SER A 356 -4.57 -27.64 -34.32
N LYS A 357 -5.86 -27.74 -33.98
CA LYS A 357 -6.38 -27.31 -32.66
C LYS A 357 -5.59 -27.93 -31.50
N PRO A 358 -5.31 -27.18 -30.44
CA PRO A 358 -4.56 -27.70 -29.31
C PRO A 358 -5.32 -28.80 -28.59
N SER A 359 -4.73 -29.99 -28.50
CA SER A 359 -5.21 -31.08 -27.66
C SER A 359 -4.81 -30.87 -26.19
N ILE A 360 -5.75 -31.01 -25.29
CA ILE A 360 -5.56 -30.91 -23.87
C ILE A 360 -5.32 -32.31 -23.34
N SER A 361 -4.11 -32.64 -22.91
CA SER A 361 -3.86 -33.85 -22.12
C SER A 361 -3.85 -33.50 -20.62
N GLU A 362 -4.76 -34.11 -19.87
CA GLU A 362 -4.75 -34.12 -18.40
C GLU A 362 -3.82 -35.25 -17.94
N SER A 363 -2.81 -34.90 -17.17
CA SER A 363 -2.03 -35.82 -16.36
C SER A 363 -1.85 -35.28 -14.96
#